data_d2d19379cfaa91eefcdbd830060109c0
#
_entry.id   d2d19379cfaa91eefcdbd830060109c0
#
_cell.length_a   1.000
_cell.length_b   1.000
_cell.length_c   1.000
_cell.angle_alpha   90.00
_cell.angle_beta   90.00
_cell.angle_gamma   90.00
#
_symmetry.space_group_name_H-M   'P 1'
#
loop_
_entity.id
_entity.type
_entity.pdbx_description
1 polymer ?
#
loop_
_entity_poly.entity_id
_entity_poly.type
_entity_poly.pdbx_seq_one_letter_code
_entity_poly.pdbx_strand_id
1 'polypeptide(L)' 'MKDEIVFLTTKDIAKVLKCSLPTARQIMLRADFPLIRVGKNFKVSEQAFLEWSSKRRV' A
#
# COMPACT_ATOMS: atom_id res chain seq x y z
N MET A 1 -15.87 -10.94 14.51
CA MET A 1 -15.62 -10.60 14.16
C MET A 1 -14.91 -10.10 14.04
N LYS A 2 -14.46 -10.11 13.73
CA LYS A 2 -13.84 -9.63 13.60
C LYS A 2 -13.50 -8.99 12.73
N ASP A 3 -13.48 -8.24 12.46
CA ASP A 3 -13.18 -7.46 11.43
C ASP A 3 -12.00 -6.69 11.69
N GLU A 4 -10.86 -7.31 11.65
CA GLU A 4 -9.67 -6.62 11.82
C GLU A 4 -9.24 -6.01 10.53
N ILE A 5 -9.02 -4.74 10.48
CA ILE A 5 -8.50 -4.08 9.31
C ILE A 5 -6.99 -4.15 9.38
N VAL A 6 -6.40 -4.78 8.38
CA VAL A 6 -4.96 -4.92 8.33
C VAL A 6 -4.41 -3.78 7.46
N PHE A 7 -3.45 -3.05 8.00
CA PHE A 7 -2.81 -1.96 7.27
C PHE A 7 -1.40 -2.35 6.90
N LEU A 8 -1.00 -1.96 5.70
CA LEU A 8 0.34 -2.22 5.21
C LEU A 8 1.14 -0.93 5.23
N THR A 9 2.42 -1.05 5.51
CA THR A 9 3.31 0.11 5.53
C THR A 9 4.14 0.10 4.25
N THR A 10 4.96 1.13 4.08
CA THR A 10 5.86 1.19 2.93
C THR A 10 6.75 -0.04 2.87
N LYS A 11 7.22 -0.48 4.04
CA LYS A 11 8.04 -1.66 4.11
C LYS A 11 7.31 -2.89 3.57
N ASP A 12 6.04 -3.02 3.97
CA ASP A 12 5.25 -4.16 3.53
C ASP A 12 5.04 -4.11 2.03
N ILE A 13 4.78 -2.93 1.50
CA ILE A 13 4.57 -2.78 0.07
C ILE A 13 5.85 -3.15 -0.68
N ALA A 14 6.99 -2.71 -0.18
CA ALA A 14 8.27 -3.04 -0.80
C ALA A 14 8.48 -4.54 -0.83
N LYS A 15 8.11 -5.22 0.23
CA LYS A 15 8.25 -6.67 0.29
C LYS A 15 7.34 -7.36 -0.69
N VAL A 16 6.08 -6.96 -0.72
CA VAL A 16 5.10 -7.60 -1.58
C VAL A 16 5.47 -7.40 -3.04
N LEU A 17 5.90 -6.20 -3.40
CA LEU A 17 6.24 -5.88 -4.78
C LEU A 17 7.69 -6.21 -5.09
N LYS A 18 8.44 -6.65 -4.08
CA LYS A 18 9.84 -7.00 -4.27
C LYS A 18 10.64 -5.86 -4.87
N CYS A 19 10.47 -4.69 -4.30
CA CYS A 19 11.19 -3.52 -4.76
C CYS A 19 11.82 -2.82 -3.57
N SER A 20 12.60 -1.78 -3.84
CA SER A 20 13.26 -1.03 -2.78
C SER A 20 12.27 -0.12 -2.09
N LEU A 21 12.65 0.35 -0.91
CA LEU A 21 11.80 1.27 -0.16
C LEU A 21 11.50 2.55 -0.93
N PRO A 22 12.48 3.19 -1.56
CA PRO A 22 12.17 4.40 -2.34
C PRO A 22 11.19 4.14 -3.46
N THR A 23 11.30 2.99 -4.10
CA THR A 23 10.38 2.64 -5.17
C THR A 23 8.97 2.43 -4.63
N ALA A 24 8.87 1.73 -3.50
CA ALA A 24 7.57 1.49 -2.89
C ALA A 24 6.92 2.82 -2.50
N ARG A 25 7.72 3.74 -1.97
CA ARG A 25 7.20 5.03 -1.58
C ARG A 25 6.66 5.79 -2.77
N GLN A 26 7.35 5.73 -3.89
CA GLN A 26 6.89 6.41 -5.10
C GLN A 26 5.57 5.82 -5.57
N ILE A 27 5.44 4.51 -5.48
CA ILE A 27 4.19 3.87 -5.87
C ILE A 27 3.06 4.33 -4.96
N MET A 28 3.33 4.42 -3.67
CA MET A 28 2.30 4.83 -2.72
C MET A 28 1.89 6.29 -2.90
N LEU A 29 2.76 7.09 -3.50
CA LEU A 29 2.45 8.51 -3.71
C LEU A 29 1.68 8.76 -4.99
N ARG A 30 1.39 7.73 -5.75
CA ARG A 30 0.64 7.91 -6.99
C ARG A 30 -0.77 8.40 -6.66
N ALA A 31 -1.31 9.19 -7.54
CA ALA A 31 -2.63 9.77 -7.30
C ALA A 31 -3.73 8.71 -7.22
N ASP A 32 -3.53 7.60 -7.91
CA ASP A 32 -4.54 6.55 -7.93
C ASP A 32 -4.37 5.52 -6.82
N PHE A 33 -3.37 5.68 -5.97
CA PHE A 33 -3.12 4.73 -4.90
C PHE A 33 -3.95 5.11 -3.67
N PRO A 34 -4.62 4.14 -3.05
CA PRO A 34 -5.48 4.43 -1.89
C PRO A 34 -4.66 4.62 -0.62
N LEU A 35 -3.85 5.66 -0.60
CA LEU A 35 -2.94 5.93 0.49
C LEU A 35 -3.63 6.61 1.65
N ILE A 36 -3.30 6.17 2.86
CA ILE A 36 -3.78 6.82 4.07
C ILE A 36 -2.57 7.36 4.80
N ARG A 37 -2.60 8.63 5.11
CA ARG A 37 -1.51 9.24 5.84
C ARG A 37 -1.84 9.28 7.31
N VAL A 38 -0.95 8.74 8.11
CA VAL A 38 -1.11 8.78 9.55
C VAL A 38 0.14 9.44 10.10
N GLY A 39 0.05 10.74 10.39
CA GLY A 39 1.22 11.48 10.82
C GLY A 39 2.24 11.51 9.70
N LYS A 40 3.42 11.01 9.98
CA LYS A 40 4.48 10.97 8.99
C LYS A 40 4.53 9.63 8.27
N ASN A 41 3.65 8.72 8.62
CA ASN A 41 3.69 7.39 8.05
C ASN A 41 2.67 7.23 6.94
N PHE A 42 3.04 6.39 5.97
CA PHE A 42 2.13 6.05 4.89
C PHE A 42 1.59 4.66 5.18
N LYS A 43 0.30 4.51 5.05
CA LYS A 43 -0.34 3.21 5.25
C LYS A 43 -1.43 3.02 4.22
N VAL A 44 -1.75 1.77 3.97
CA VAL A 44 -2.83 1.43 3.06
C VAL A 44 -3.48 0.18 3.61
N SER A 45 -4.80 0.10 3.53
CA SER A 45 -5.46 -1.11 3.98
C SER A 45 -5.14 -2.23 3.01
N GLU A 46 -4.98 -3.43 3.55
CA GLU A 46 -4.63 -4.57 2.73
C GLU A 46 -5.67 -4.79 1.63
N GLN A 47 -6.92 -4.65 2.00
CA GLN A 47 -7.98 -4.84 1.05
C GLN A 47 -7.92 -3.83 -0.10
N ALA A 48 -7.70 -2.57 0.24
CA ALA A 48 -7.60 -1.53 -0.77
C ALA A 48 -6.39 -1.77 -1.68
N PHE A 49 -5.29 -2.21 -1.09
CA PHE A 49 -4.09 -2.49 -1.88
C PHE A 49 -4.34 -3.65 -2.84
N LEU A 50 -5.00 -4.69 -2.37
CA LEU A 50 -5.29 -5.83 -3.22
C LEU A 50 -6.20 -5.44 -4.37
N GLU A 51 -7.17 -4.62 -4.08
CA GLU A 51 -8.07 -4.14 -5.13
C GLU A 51 -7.32 -3.29 -6.14
N TRP A 52 -6.48 -2.40 -5.64
CA TRP A 52 -5.72 -1.53 -6.50
C TRP A 52 -4.81 -2.34 -7.41
N SER A 53 -4.13 -3.33 -6.86
CA SER A 53 -3.19 -4.10 -7.64
C SER A 53 -3.90 -5.03 -8.62
N SER A 54 -5.09 -5.48 -8.28
CA SER A 54 -5.80 -6.37 -9.20
C SER A 54 -6.32 -5.61 -10.41
N LYS A 55 -6.54 -4.32 -10.28
CA LYS A 55 -6.98 -3.53 -11.41
C LYS A 55 -5.84 -3.13 -12.32
N ARG A 56 -4.62 -3.25 -11.82
CA ARG A 56 -3.48 -2.90 -12.63
C ARG A 56 -2.88 -4.14 -13.17
N ARG A 57 -3.15 -4.40 -14.40
CA ARG A 57 -2.54 -5.52 -15.00
C ARG A 57 -1.25 -5.10 -15.50
N VAL A 58 -0.25 -5.55 -15.02
CA VAL A 58 1.06 -5.14 -15.46
C VAL A 58 1.66 -6.11 -16.40
#